data_bfbcecd5fcc841b458928462fe655a2b
#
_entry.id   bfbcecd5fcc841b458928462fe655a2b
#
_cell.length_a   1.000
_cell.length_b   1.000
_cell.length_c   1.000
_cell.angle_alpha   90.00
_cell.angle_beta   90.00
_cell.angle_gamma   90.00
#
_symmetry.space_group_name_H-M   'P 1'
#
loop_
_entity.id
_entity.type
_entity.pdbx_description
1 polymer ?
#
loop_
_entity_poly.entity_id
_entity_poly.type
_entity_poly.pdbx_seq_one_letter_code
_entity_poly.pdbx_strand_id
1 'polypeptide(L)'
;MTVPSRGATPGPSEPSEPSEGSEPSEPSEVSAPSEQPRLTHVDAAGAARMVDVSAKDVTARTARATGRVLVAPRVVELLRGEGVPKGDALATARIAGIMGAKRTPDLIPLCHPLSVSGVKLDLSVTDDAVEITATVRTTDRTGVEMEALTAVSVAALTVIDMVKAVDKEAVITDVRVEEKTGGKSGDWSRA
;
A
#
# COMPACT_ATOMS: atom_id res chain seq x y z
N MET A 1 -70.90 -75.76 47.50
CA MET A 1 -71.33 -74.44 47.08
C MET A 1 -70.06 -73.60 46.97
N THR A 2 -69.54 -73.46 45.83
CA THR A 2 -68.30 -72.72 45.61
C THR A 2 -68.46 -71.90 44.33
N VAL A 3 -68.33 -70.58 44.49
CA VAL A 3 -68.51 -69.62 43.40
C VAL A 3 -67.15 -69.42 42.68
N PRO A 4 -67.08 -69.40 41.36
CA PRO A 4 -65.82 -69.20 40.62
C PRO A 4 -65.43 -67.72 40.59
N SER A 5 -64.17 -67.44 40.78
CA SER A 5 -63.51 -66.13 40.68
C SER A 5 -63.36 -65.70 39.20
N ARG A 6 -63.72 -64.46 38.94
CA ARG A 6 -63.57 -63.82 37.61
C ARG A 6 -62.11 -63.45 37.37
N GLY A 7 -61.63 -63.80 36.18
CA GLY A 7 -60.31 -63.38 35.67
C GLY A 7 -60.20 -61.89 35.38
N ALA A 8 -59.08 -61.32 35.67
CA ALA A 8 -58.73 -59.93 35.37
C ALA A 8 -58.33 -59.80 33.91
N THR A 9 -58.86 -58.77 33.26
CA THR A 9 -58.54 -58.39 31.89
C THR A 9 -57.19 -57.54 31.94
N PRO A 10 -56.25 -57.78 31.03
CA PRO A 10 -55.06 -56.95 30.92
C PRO A 10 -55.42 -55.59 30.35
N GLY A 11 -54.91 -54.51 30.96
CA GLY A 11 -55.03 -53.17 30.51
C GLY A 11 -54.17 -52.85 29.25
N PRO A 12 -54.50 -51.78 28.52
CA PRO A 12 -53.80 -51.45 27.31
C PRO A 12 -52.36 -50.98 27.58
N SER A 13 -51.44 -51.53 26.76
CA SER A 13 -50.03 -51.16 26.77
C SER A 13 -49.86 -49.70 26.33
N GLU A 14 -49.07 -48.91 27.08
CA GLU A 14 -48.68 -47.57 26.74
C GLU A 14 -47.84 -47.54 25.46
N PRO A 15 -47.98 -46.49 24.60
CA PRO A 15 -47.12 -46.35 23.45
C PRO A 15 -45.73 -45.89 23.88
N SER A 16 -44.69 -46.55 23.41
CA SER A 16 -43.28 -46.21 23.54
C SER A 16 -43.00 -44.86 22.90
N GLU A 17 -42.31 -43.96 23.65
CA GLU A 17 -41.85 -42.69 23.19
C GLU A 17 -40.89 -42.82 21.98
N PRO A 18 -40.98 -41.90 20.99
CA PRO A 18 -40.03 -41.89 19.88
C PRO A 18 -38.67 -41.42 20.34
N SER A 19 -37.63 -42.18 20.01
CA SER A 19 -36.23 -41.85 20.22
C SER A 19 -35.89 -40.47 19.62
N GLU A 20 -35.30 -39.59 20.45
CA GLU A 20 -34.79 -38.29 20.03
C GLU A 20 -33.88 -38.45 18.81
N GLY A 21 -34.26 -37.71 17.75
CA GLY A 21 -33.49 -37.61 16.52
C GLY A 21 -32.18 -36.91 16.78
N SER A 22 -31.09 -37.51 16.34
CA SER A 22 -29.76 -36.91 16.29
C SER A 22 -29.82 -35.59 15.57
N GLU A 23 -29.35 -34.50 16.23
CA GLU A 23 -29.18 -33.17 15.64
C GLU A 23 -28.35 -33.28 14.35
N PRO A 24 -28.71 -32.54 13.27
CA PRO A 24 -27.87 -32.45 12.09
C PRO A 24 -26.59 -31.72 12.46
N SER A 25 -25.43 -32.36 12.25
CA SER A 25 -24.11 -31.76 12.34
C SER A 25 -24.04 -30.51 11.47
N GLU A 26 -23.67 -29.39 12.06
CA GLU A 26 -23.43 -28.11 11.35
C GLU A 26 -22.47 -28.32 10.16
N PRO A 27 -22.77 -27.73 8.99
CA PRO A 27 -21.85 -27.81 7.86
C PRO A 27 -20.53 -27.10 8.25
N SER A 28 -19.44 -27.88 8.21
CA SER A 28 -18.08 -27.36 8.39
C SER A 28 -17.88 -26.15 7.47
N GLU A 29 -17.51 -24.99 8.06
CA GLU A 29 -17.14 -23.79 7.33
C GLU A 29 -16.08 -24.17 6.28
N VAL A 30 -16.47 -24.13 5.03
CA VAL A 30 -15.57 -24.23 3.89
C VAL A 30 -14.74 -22.94 3.92
N SER A 31 -13.48 -23.05 4.35
CA SER A 31 -12.52 -21.96 4.28
C SER A 31 -12.56 -21.35 2.89
N ALA A 32 -12.86 -20.05 2.81
CA ALA A 32 -12.83 -19.33 1.55
C ALA A 32 -11.46 -19.53 0.89
N PRO A 33 -11.38 -19.85 -0.41
CA PRO A 33 -10.10 -20.04 -1.08
C PRO A 33 -9.28 -18.76 -0.93
N SER A 34 -8.03 -18.86 -0.46
CA SER A 34 -7.10 -17.77 -0.37
C SER A 34 -6.97 -17.15 -1.76
N GLU A 35 -7.50 -15.94 -1.95
CA GLU A 35 -7.36 -15.21 -3.22
C GLU A 35 -5.86 -15.05 -3.53
N GLN A 36 -5.42 -15.71 -4.59
CA GLN A 36 -4.05 -15.52 -5.07
C GLN A 36 -3.83 -14.04 -5.44
N PRO A 37 -2.66 -13.47 -5.12
CA PRO A 37 -2.37 -12.09 -5.46
C PRO A 37 -2.52 -11.86 -6.96
N ARG A 38 -3.42 -10.96 -7.36
CA ARG A 38 -3.72 -10.65 -8.76
C ARG A 38 -3.24 -9.24 -9.10
N LEU A 39 -2.71 -9.08 -10.32
CA LEU A 39 -2.39 -7.75 -10.86
C LEU A 39 -3.69 -6.98 -11.08
N THR A 40 -3.84 -5.84 -10.42
CA THR A 40 -5.09 -5.06 -10.42
C THR A 40 -5.31 -4.27 -11.72
N HIS A 41 -4.24 -3.95 -12.45
CA HIS A 41 -4.26 -3.19 -13.70
C HIS A 41 -4.34 -4.07 -14.96
N VAL A 42 -4.66 -5.36 -14.82
CA VAL A 42 -4.81 -6.30 -15.92
C VAL A 42 -6.20 -6.94 -15.82
N ASP A 43 -6.95 -6.97 -16.92
CA ASP A 43 -8.24 -7.64 -16.98
C ASP A 43 -8.10 -9.17 -17.21
N ALA A 44 -9.23 -9.86 -17.30
CA ALA A 44 -9.25 -11.31 -17.51
C ALA A 44 -8.67 -11.74 -18.87
N ALA A 45 -8.62 -10.84 -19.85
CA ALA A 45 -8.05 -11.07 -21.18
C ALA A 45 -6.57 -10.68 -21.27
N GLY A 46 -5.98 -10.18 -20.18
CA GLY A 46 -4.58 -9.73 -20.12
C GLY A 46 -4.35 -8.29 -20.61
N ALA A 47 -5.42 -7.54 -20.91
CA ALA A 47 -5.30 -6.15 -21.34
C ALA A 47 -5.13 -5.20 -20.12
N ALA A 48 -4.28 -4.17 -20.33
CA ALA A 48 -4.07 -3.14 -19.33
C ALA A 48 -5.32 -2.27 -19.16
N ARG A 49 -5.69 -1.98 -17.90
CA ARG A 49 -6.81 -1.09 -17.58
C ARG A 49 -6.53 -0.27 -16.33
N MET A 50 -7.08 0.94 -16.28
CA MET A 50 -7.14 1.71 -15.04
C MET A 50 -8.20 1.12 -14.11
N VAL A 51 -7.86 0.93 -12.83
CA VAL A 51 -8.78 0.36 -11.83
C VAL A 51 -9.92 1.34 -11.58
N ASP A 52 -11.18 0.88 -11.64
CA ASP A 52 -12.32 1.69 -11.21
C ASP A 52 -12.33 1.82 -9.67
N VAL A 53 -12.28 3.05 -9.18
CA VAL A 53 -12.29 3.38 -7.76
C VAL A 53 -13.57 4.09 -7.33
N SER A 54 -14.57 4.23 -8.22
CA SER A 54 -15.79 4.99 -7.97
C SER A 54 -16.59 4.49 -6.76
N ALA A 55 -16.58 3.17 -6.53
CA ALA A 55 -17.27 2.53 -5.41
C ALA A 55 -16.47 2.52 -4.08
N LYS A 56 -15.23 3.05 -4.06
CA LYS A 56 -14.44 3.11 -2.83
C LYS A 56 -14.76 4.36 -2.03
N ASP A 57 -14.65 4.24 -0.71
CA ASP A 57 -14.80 5.37 0.20
C ASP A 57 -13.64 6.36 0.06
N VAL A 58 -13.97 7.64 0.23
CA VAL A 58 -12.99 8.71 0.35
C VAL A 58 -12.41 8.66 1.77
N THR A 59 -11.12 8.42 1.89
CA THR A 59 -10.42 8.32 3.18
C THR A 59 -9.12 9.09 3.17
N ALA A 60 -8.66 9.53 4.35
CA ALA A 60 -7.32 10.10 4.49
C ALA A 60 -6.27 9.02 4.22
N ARG A 61 -5.27 9.36 3.42
CA ARG A 61 -4.19 8.44 3.02
C ARG A 61 -2.85 9.15 3.09
N THR A 62 -1.86 8.42 3.55
CA THR A 62 -0.48 8.87 3.56
C THR A 62 0.42 7.79 2.97
N ALA A 63 1.45 8.19 2.25
CA ALA A 63 2.54 7.30 1.85
C ALA A 63 3.87 7.98 2.11
N ARG A 64 4.87 7.19 2.54
CA ARG A 64 6.26 7.61 2.67
C ARG A 64 7.12 6.74 1.76
N ALA A 65 7.94 7.39 0.94
CA ALA A 65 8.93 6.76 0.10
C ALA A 65 10.32 7.32 0.40
N THR A 66 11.35 6.52 0.15
CA THR A 66 12.75 6.91 0.26
C THR A 66 13.51 6.61 -1.02
N GLY A 67 14.70 7.20 -1.15
CA GLY A 67 15.67 6.90 -2.20
C GLY A 67 17.01 7.53 -1.86
N ARG A 68 18.05 7.11 -2.58
CA ARG A 68 19.42 7.60 -2.40
C ARG A 68 20.02 7.97 -3.74
N VAL A 69 20.86 9.00 -3.73
CA VAL A 69 21.76 9.30 -4.85
C VAL A 69 23.18 9.13 -4.32
N LEU A 70 23.83 8.04 -4.70
CA LEU A 70 25.24 7.82 -4.38
C LEU A 70 26.08 8.83 -5.16
N VAL A 71 27.02 9.47 -4.48
CA VAL A 71 27.84 10.55 -5.05
C VAL A 71 29.29 10.44 -4.58
N ALA A 72 30.20 10.95 -5.39
CA ALA A 72 31.62 11.02 -5.04
C ALA A 72 31.87 11.90 -3.79
N PRO A 73 32.91 11.63 -2.98
CA PRO A 73 33.25 12.43 -1.79
C PRO A 73 33.36 13.94 -2.06
N ARG A 74 33.87 14.31 -3.23
CA ARG A 74 33.97 15.74 -3.63
C ARG A 74 32.62 16.42 -3.73
N VAL A 75 31.57 15.70 -4.17
CA VAL A 75 30.18 16.24 -4.20
C VAL A 75 29.65 16.42 -2.78
N VAL A 76 29.92 15.45 -1.88
CA VAL A 76 29.54 15.55 -0.46
C VAL A 76 30.14 16.81 0.17
N GLU A 77 31.43 17.06 -0.04
CA GLU A 77 32.11 18.28 0.45
C GLU A 77 31.43 19.56 -0.06
N LEU A 78 31.16 19.64 -1.36
CA LEU A 78 30.51 20.78 -1.99
C LEU A 78 29.08 21.02 -1.46
N LEU A 79 28.31 19.95 -1.26
CA LEU A 79 26.93 20.06 -0.75
C LEU A 79 26.87 20.46 0.74
N ARG A 80 27.91 20.09 1.52
CA ARG A 80 28.02 20.45 2.95
C ARG A 80 28.66 21.82 3.19
N GLY A 81 29.49 22.28 2.30
CA GLY A 81 30.30 23.50 2.47
C GLY A 81 29.91 24.60 1.52
N GLU A 82 30.62 24.73 0.40
CA GLU A 82 30.56 25.85 -0.53
C GLU A 82 29.39 25.82 -1.52
N GLY A 83 28.57 24.73 -1.51
CA GLY A 83 27.54 24.50 -2.49
C GLY A 83 28.09 24.01 -3.83
N VAL A 84 27.21 23.71 -4.76
CA VAL A 84 27.57 23.28 -6.13
C VAL A 84 27.46 24.47 -7.12
N PRO A 85 28.16 24.42 -8.27
CA PRO A 85 28.17 25.53 -9.24
C PRO A 85 26.79 26.00 -9.72
N LYS A 86 25.77 25.20 -9.64
CA LYS A 86 24.37 25.52 -10.01
C LYS A 86 23.52 26.10 -8.85
N GLY A 87 24.14 26.56 -7.77
CA GLY A 87 23.44 27.13 -6.62
C GLY A 87 22.93 26.06 -5.62
N ASP A 88 21.82 26.34 -4.92
CA ASP A 88 21.26 25.44 -3.91
C ASP A 88 20.64 24.20 -4.56
N ALA A 89 21.44 23.14 -4.71
CA ALA A 89 21.04 21.90 -5.34
C ALA A 89 19.93 21.19 -4.55
N LEU A 90 20.00 21.20 -3.21
CA LEU A 90 19.02 20.51 -2.38
C LEU A 90 17.66 21.21 -2.38
N ALA A 91 17.64 22.55 -2.36
CA ALA A 91 16.39 23.31 -2.47
C ALA A 91 15.75 23.13 -3.83
N THR A 92 16.55 23.16 -4.91
CA THR A 92 16.07 22.88 -6.28
C THR A 92 15.47 21.49 -6.40
N ALA A 93 16.16 20.46 -5.88
CA ALA A 93 15.69 19.08 -5.88
C ALA A 93 14.40 18.93 -5.07
N ARG A 94 14.28 19.60 -3.91
CA ARG A 94 13.05 19.60 -3.10
C ARG A 94 11.86 20.16 -3.86
N ILE A 95 12.03 21.31 -4.49
CA ILE A 95 10.95 21.92 -5.30
C ILE A 95 10.56 21.02 -6.46
N ALA A 96 11.55 20.48 -7.18
CA ALA A 96 11.30 19.57 -8.30
C ALA A 96 10.54 18.31 -7.86
N GLY A 97 10.91 17.68 -6.74
CA GLY A 97 10.20 16.54 -6.20
C GLY A 97 8.75 16.85 -5.80
N ILE A 98 8.50 17.99 -5.17
CA ILE A 98 7.14 18.47 -4.86
C ILE A 98 6.31 18.65 -6.15
N MET A 99 6.91 19.21 -7.19
CA MET A 99 6.26 19.36 -8.49
C MET A 99 6.02 18.00 -9.16
N GLY A 100 6.97 17.07 -9.03
CA GLY A 100 6.87 15.70 -9.55
C GLY A 100 5.67 14.96 -8.96
N ALA A 101 5.49 14.99 -7.64
CA ALA A 101 4.32 14.40 -6.98
C ALA A 101 2.98 14.86 -7.58
N LYS A 102 2.86 16.14 -7.92
CA LYS A 102 1.65 16.73 -8.50
C LYS A 102 1.41 16.35 -9.97
N ARG A 103 2.42 15.76 -10.63
CA ARG A 103 2.38 15.35 -12.03
C ARG A 103 2.46 13.85 -12.22
N THR A 104 2.27 13.07 -11.17
CA THR A 104 2.31 11.60 -11.24
C THR A 104 1.41 11.04 -12.35
N PRO A 105 0.13 11.44 -12.50
CA PRO A 105 -0.72 10.91 -13.56
C PRO A 105 -0.28 11.27 -14.97
N ASP A 106 0.50 12.33 -15.15
CA ASP A 106 1.11 12.68 -16.47
C ASP A 106 2.27 11.73 -16.82
N LEU A 107 2.90 11.11 -15.83
CA LEU A 107 4.08 10.25 -15.97
C LEU A 107 3.74 8.76 -15.94
N ILE A 108 2.74 8.37 -15.17
CA ILE A 108 2.35 6.98 -14.91
C ILE A 108 0.94 6.76 -15.46
N PRO A 109 0.80 6.13 -16.63
CA PRO A 109 -0.45 6.15 -17.43
C PRO A 109 -1.71 5.66 -16.73
N LEU A 110 -1.58 4.72 -15.79
CA LEU A 110 -2.74 4.12 -15.09
C LEU A 110 -2.96 4.69 -13.68
N CYS A 111 -2.22 5.74 -13.29
CA CYS A 111 -2.47 6.46 -12.05
C CYS A 111 -3.67 7.39 -12.21
N HIS A 112 -4.49 7.45 -11.16
CA HIS A 112 -5.61 8.40 -11.09
C HIS A 112 -5.09 9.80 -10.81
N PRO A 113 -5.68 10.85 -11.39
CA PRO A 113 -5.42 12.22 -10.97
C PRO A 113 -6.00 12.43 -9.55
N LEU A 114 -5.13 12.75 -8.60
CA LEU A 114 -5.49 12.92 -7.19
C LEU A 114 -5.34 14.35 -6.73
N SER A 115 -6.19 14.76 -5.78
CA SER A 115 -6.06 16.01 -5.04
C SER A 115 -5.03 15.83 -3.92
N VAL A 116 -3.73 16.00 -4.27
CA VAL A 116 -2.65 15.95 -3.27
C VAL A 116 -2.79 17.11 -2.28
N SER A 117 -3.04 16.80 -1.01
CA SER A 117 -3.25 17.81 0.05
C SER A 117 -1.95 18.26 0.71
N GLY A 118 -0.89 17.46 0.65
CA GLY A 118 0.42 17.80 1.22
C GLY A 118 1.54 16.95 0.66
N VAL A 119 2.69 17.60 0.42
CA VAL A 119 3.96 16.93 0.07
C VAL A 119 5.05 17.50 0.95
N LYS A 120 5.69 16.64 1.74
CA LYS A 120 6.90 16.97 2.49
C LYS A 120 8.06 16.21 1.87
N LEU A 121 9.16 16.92 1.56
CA LEU A 121 10.37 16.33 1.03
C LEU A 121 11.56 16.76 1.90
N ASP A 122 12.23 15.78 2.47
CA ASP A 122 13.45 15.97 3.25
C ASP A 122 14.64 15.41 2.44
N LEU A 123 15.73 16.17 2.37
CA LEU A 123 16.98 15.75 1.76
C LEU A 123 18.10 15.95 2.77
N SER A 124 18.95 14.94 2.93
CA SER A 124 20.13 14.96 3.81
C SER A 124 21.37 14.44 3.08
N VAL A 125 22.52 15.02 3.37
CA VAL A 125 23.80 14.62 2.79
C VAL A 125 24.53 13.75 3.80
N THR A 126 24.73 12.47 3.44
CA THR A 126 25.52 11.49 4.19
C THR A 126 26.96 11.46 3.68
N ASP A 127 27.78 10.51 4.13
CA ASP A 127 29.20 10.45 3.74
C ASP A 127 29.41 9.97 2.29
N ASP A 128 28.39 9.33 1.71
CA ASP A 128 28.45 8.72 0.38
C ASP A 128 27.21 9.00 -0.51
N ALA A 129 26.22 9.72 0.02
CA ALA A 129 24.96 9.90 -0.69
C ALA A 129 24.20 11.17 -0.32
N VAL A 130 23.23 11.53 -1.17
CA VAL A 130 22.08 12.35 -0.79
C VAL A 130 20.91 11.42 -0.54
N GLU A 131 20.43 11.37 0.69
CA GLU A 131 19.22 10.64 1.08
C GLU A 131 18.00 11.51 0.91
N ILE A 132 16.95 10.92 0.38
CA ILE A 132 15.70 11.61 0.03
C ILE A 132 14.54 10.84 0.68
N THR A 133 13.70 11.57 1.40
CA THR A 133 12.46 11.05 1.98
C THR A 133 11.29 11.92 1.55
N ALA A 134 10.27 11.32 0.94
CA ALA A 134 9.02 12.00 0.58
C ALA A 134 7.85 11.44 1.39
N THR A 135 7.05 12.34 1.96
CA THR A 135 5.76 12.00 2.57
C THR A 135 4.66 12.75 1.84
N VAL A 136 3.72 12.00 1.25
CA VAL A 136 2.59 12.56 0.51
C VAL A 136 1.28 12.21 1.21
N ARG A 137 0.33 13.16 1.21
CA ARG A 137 -0.98 13.01 1.83
C ARG A 137 -2.08 13.42 0.86
N THR A 138 -3.19 12.71 0.95
CA THR A 138 -4.44 13.02 0.25
C THR A 138 -5.65 12.60 1.09
N THR A 139 -6.82 13.07 0.67
CA THR A 139 -8.11 12.53 1.10
C THR A 139 -8.85 12.15 -0.17
N ASP A 140 -8.77 10.87 -0.55
CA ASP A 140 -9.25 10.37 -1.84
C ASP A 140 -9.52 8.85 -1.80
N ARG A 141 -9.90 8.26 -2.93
CA ARG A 141 -10.33 6.87 -3.11
C ARG A 141 -9.20 5.88 -3.41
N THR A 142 -7.99 6.38 -3.72
CA THR A 142 -6.81 5.54 -3.98
C THR A 142 -5.59 6.01 -3.20
N GLY A 143 -4.55 5.18 -3.12
CA GLY A 143 -3.32 5.47 -2.40
C GLY A 143 -2.45 6.51 -3.11
N VAL A 144 -1.48 7.06 -2.39
CA VAL A 144 -0.53 8.08 -2.87
C VAL A 144 0.91 7.55 -2.90
N GLU A 145 1.06 6.24 -3.00
CA GLU A 145 2.38 5.59 -3.04
C GLU A 145 3.16 6.02 -4.30
N MET A 146 2.47 6.14 -5.44
CA MET A 146 3.12 6.54 -6.69
C MET A 146 3.52 8.02 -6.67
N GLU A 147 2.74 8.89 -6.06
CA GLU A 147 3.08 10.30 -5.84
C GLU A 147 4.33 10.43 -4.98
N ALA A 148 4.45 9.61 -3.92
CA ALA A 148 5.63 9.60 -3.06
C ALA A 148 6.88 9.09 -3.80
N LEU A 149 6.76 8.00 -4.57
CA LEU A 149 7.85 7.48 -5.40
C LEU A 149 8.26 8.47 -6.50
N THR A 150 7.30 9.11 -7.16
CA THR A 150 7.58 10.13 -8.18
C THR A 150 8.30 11.33 -7.58
N ALA A 151 7.89 11.79 -6.38
CA ALA A 151 8.57 12.86 -5.67
C ALA A 151 10.05 12.55 -5.42
N VAL A 152 10.34 11.34 -4.89
CA VAL A 152 11.71 10.87 -4.65
C VAL A 152 12.50 10.79 -5.95
N SER A 153 11.94 10.18 -6.99
CA SER A 153 12.61 9.96 -8.27
C SER A 153 12.95 11.28 -8.98
N VAL A 154 12.01 12.24 -9.01
CA VAL A 154 12.25 13.56 -9.63
C VAL A 154 13.27 14.37 -8.83
N ALA A 155 13.24 14.31 -7.49
CA ALA A 155 14.25 14.94 -6.66
C ALA A 155 15.64 14.32 -6.91
N ALA A 156 15.74 13.00 -7.00
CA ALA A 156 16.99 12.29 -7.27
C ALA A 156 17.57 12.64 -8.66
N LEU A 157 16.74 12.65 -9.70
CA LEU A 157 17.14 13.11 -11.04
C LEU A 157 17.64 14.54 -11.02
N THR A 158 17.01 15.41 -10.23
CA THR A 158 17.43 16.82 -10.08
C THR A 158 18.77 16.91 -9.36
N VAL A 159 19.01 16.12 -8.30
CA VAL A 159 20.33 16.04 -7.65
C VAL A 159 21.40 15.68 -8.69
N ILE A 160 21.19 14.63 -9.49
CA ILE A 160 22.14 14.26 -10.55
C ILE A 160 22.35 15.41 -11.53
N ASP A 161 21.30 16.07 -12.02
CA ASP A 161 21.46 17.20 -12.95
C ASP A 161 22.32 18.32 -12.35
N MET A 162 22.16 18.59 -11.05
CA MET A 162 22.92 19.63 -10.35
C MET A 162 24.39 19.27 -10.14
N VAL A 163 24.71 17.97 -9.94
CA VAL A 163 26.08 17.54 -9.59
C VAL A 163 26.87 16.90 -10.75
N LYS A 164 26.23 16.56 -11.86
CA LYS A 164 26.84 15.80 -12.99
C LYS A 164 28.08 16.44 -13.61
N ALA A 165 28.27 17.76 -13.45
CA ALA A 165 29.48 18.44 -13.88
C ALA A 165 30.72 18.04 -13.06
N VAL A 166 30.51 17.62 -11.80
CA VAL A 166 31.54 17.21 -10.84
C VAL A 166 31.63 15.69 -10.77
N ASP A 167 30.48 15.02 -10.77
CA ASP A 167 30.35 13.56 -10.67
C ASP A 167 29.42 13.02 -11.75
N LYS A 168 30.01 12.34 -12.76
CA LYS A 168 29.25 11.68 -13.84
C LYS A 168 28.80 10.26 -13.50
N GLU A 169 29.32 9.71 -12.40
CA GLU A 169 29.06 8.35 -11.95
C GLU A 169 28.01 8.27 -10.86
N ALA A 170 27.38 9.41 -10.51
CA ALA A 170 26.31 9.46 -9.52
C ALA A 170 25.16 8.48 -9.89
N VAL A 171 24.71 7.70 -8.91
CA VAL A 171 23.71 6.62 -9.11
C VAL A 171 22.49 6.84 -8.23
N ILE A 172 21.29 6.76 -8.83
CA ILE A 172 20.03 6.66 -8.08
C ILE A 172 19.82 5.21 -7.66
N THR A 173 19.58 4.98 -6.38
CA THR A 173 19.34 3.65 -5.80
C THR A 173 18.29 3.69 -4.69
N ASP A 174 17.82 2.50 -4.27
CA ASP A 174 16.94 2.30 -3.12
C ASP A 174 15.63 3.10 -3.16
N VAL A 175 15.11 3.40 -4.35
CA VAL A 175 13.81 4.07 -4.50
C VAL A 175 12.69 3.08 -4.18
N ARG A 176 12.00 3.31 -3.05
CA ARG A 176 10.98 2.37 -2.56
C ARG A 176 9.96 3.05 -1.65
N VAL A 177 8.78 2.42 -1.53
CA VAL A 177 7.80 2.76 -0.51
C VAL A 177 8.24 2.14 0.82
N GLU A 178 8.23 2.93 1.89
CA GLU A 178 8.54 2.49 3.24
C GLU A 178 7.28 2.20 4.05
N GLU A 179 6.26 3.03 3.90
CA GLU A 179 4.99 2.86 4.59
C GLU A 179 3.84 3.52 3.83
N LYS A 180 2.66 3.02 4.09
CA LYS A 180 1.40 3.67 3.70
C LYS A 180 0.37 3.50 4.79
N THR A 181 -0.55 4.46 4.91
CA THR A 181 -1.68 4.38 5.83
C THR A 181 -2.99 4.70 5.14
N GLY A 182 -4.07 4.11 5.67
CA GLY A 182 -5.44 4.32 5.22
C GLY A 182 -5.87 3.45 4.03
N GLY A 183 -7.15 3.56 3.69
CA GLY A 183 -7.79 2.80 2.63
C GLY A 183 -8.19 1.37 3.03
N LYS A 184 -8.83 0.63 2.11
CA LYS A 184 -9.39 -0.70 2.36
C LYS A 184 -8.33 -1.75 2.75
N SER A 185 -7.11 -1.65 2.22
CA SER A 185 -6.01 -2.58 2.52
C SER A 185 -5.28 -2.28 3.84
N GLY A 186 -5.74 -1.25 4.59
CA GLY A 186 -5.13 -0.87 5.86
C GLY A 186 -3.71 -0.32 5.76
N ASP A 187 -3.06 -0.24 6.90
CA ASP A 187 -1.71 0.27 7.03
C ASP A 187 -0.69 -0.82 6.67
N TRP A 188 0.39 -0.40 6.07
CA TRP A 188 1.51 -1.27 5.72
C TRP A 188 2.83 -0.52 5.91
N SER A 189 3.82 -1.23 6.43
CA SER A 189 5.20 -0.77 6.54
C SER A 189 6.16 -1.85 6.07
N ARG A 190 7.27 -1.44 5.51
CA ARG A 190 8.36 -2.34 5.15
C ARG A 190 9.01 -2.88 6.42
N ALA A 191 9.29 -4.20 6.42
CA ALA A 191 10.03 -4.87 7.48
C ALA A 191 11.53 -4.51 7.44
#